data_061a29f06da26b4b6470c7f54f932d31
#
_entry.id   061a29f06da26b4b6470c7f54f932d31
#
_cell.length_a   1.000
_cell.length_b   1.000
_cell.length_c   1.000
_cell.angle_alpha   90.00
_cell.angle_beta   90.00
_cell.angle_gamma   90.00
#
_symmetry.space_group_name_H-M   'P 1'
#
loop_
_entity.id
_entity.type
_entity.pdbx_description
1 polymer ?
#
loop_
_entity_poly.entity_id
_entity_poly.type
_entity_poly.pdbx_seq_one_letter_code
_entity_poly.pdbx_strand_id
1 'polypeptide(L)' 'MLVERGVRVLNMEVVGDAYAIAANYLRRTGAIANDIATDERLLQIIVRMFHRGEINKLKLANKAIAEFQATAIA' A
#
# COMPACT_ATOMS: atom_id res chain seq x y z
N MET A 1 -4.39 -23.05 13.77
CA MET A 1 -4.03 -22.84 13.46
C MET A 1 -3.04 -22.39 13.61
N LEU A 2 -2.50 -22.22 13.80
CA LEU A 2 -1.63 -21.85 13.92
C LEU A 2 -0.97 -20.91 13.40
N VAL A 3 -1.26 -20.44 12.95
CA VAL A 3 -0.70 -19.59 12.19
C VAL A 3 -0.34 -18.42 12.84
N GLU A 4 -0.91 -18.20 13.76
CA GLU A 4 -0.68 -17.09 14.33
C GLU A 4 0.43 -16.98 15.15
N ARG A 5 1.01 -17.76 15.61
CA ARG A 5 2.08 -17.72 16.37
C ARG A 5 2.91 -16.58 16.16
N GLY A 6 2.54 -15.37 16.22
CA GLY A 6 3.34 -14.21 16.02
C GLY A 6 3.54 -13.82 14.59
N VAL A 7 3.06 -14.62 13.72
CA VAL A 7 3.18 -14.33 12.31
C VAL A 7 1.94 -13.57 11.89
N ARG A 8 2.11 -12.42 11.29
CA ARG A 8 0.99 -11.63 10.85
C ARG A 8 0.54 -12.12 9.50
N VAL A 9 -0.68 -12.57 9.43
CA VAL A 9 -1.23 -13.05 8.17
C VAL A 9 -1.65 -11.84 7.35
N LEU A 10 -1.31 -11.83 6.09
CA LEU A 10 -1.65 -10.72 5.21
C LEU A 10 -3.16 -10.68 5.04
N ASN A 11 -3.75 -9.54 5.35
CA ASN A 11 -5.18 -9.37 5.20
C ASN A 11 -5.43 -8.75 3.83
N MET A 12 -5.86 -9.57 2.89
CA MET A 12 -6.04 -9.13 1.52
C MET A 12 -7.10 -8.06 1.39
N GLU A 13 -8.09 -8.07 2.25
CA GLU A 13 -9.13 -7.06 2.20
C GLU A 13 -8.57 -5.70 2.56
N VAL A 14 -7.83 -5.61 3.64
CA VAL A 14 -7.24 -4.34 4.07
C VAL A 14 -6.21 -3.86 3.06
N VAL A 15 -5.34 -4.75 2.63
CA VAL A 15 -4.30 -4.39 1.68
C VAL A 15 -4.91 -3.99 0.34
N GLY A 16 -5.90 -4.74 -0.12
CA GLY A 16 -6.56 -4.42 -1.38
C GLY A 16 -7.28 -3.09 -1.34
N ASP A 17 -7.98 -2.81 -0.23
CA ASP A 17 -8.68 -1.54 -0.08
C ASP A 17 -7.69 -0.38 -0.02
N ALA A 18 -6.60 -0.55 0.73
CA ALA A 18 -5.59 0.49 0.82
C ALA A 18 -4.96 0.75 -0.54
N TYR A 19 -4.69 -0.32 -1.28
CA TYR A 19 -4.12 -0.18 -2.60
C TYR A 19 -5.09 0.59 -3.52
N ALA A 20 -6.36 0.23 -3.50
CA ALA A 20 -7.34 0.89 -4.35
C ALA A 20 -7.46 2.38 -4.01
N ILE A 21 -7.49 2.71 -2.74
CA ILE A 21 -7.58 4.10 -2.30
C ILE A 21 -6.35 4.87 -2.77
N ALA A 22 -5.17 4.33 -2.52
CA ALA A 22 -3.93 5.01 -2.87
C ALA A 22 -3.78 5.14 -4.38
N ALA A 23 -4.07 4.09 -5.11
CA ALA A 23 -3.93 4.11 -6.57
C ALA A 23 -4.90 5.09 -7.20
N ASN A 24 -6.14 5.13 -6.73
CA ASN A 24 -7.10 6.07 -7.27
C ASN A 24 -6.67 7.51 -7.03
N TYR A 25 -6.16 7.78 -5.82
CA TYR A 25 -5.69 9.12 -5.52
C TYR A 25 -4.52 9.51 -6.43
N LEU A 26 -3.55 8.63 -6.56
CA LEU A 26 -2.36 8.94 -7.34
C LEU A 26 -2.67 9.08 -8.84
N ARG A 27 -3.58 8.27 -9.35
CA ARG A 27 -3.98 8.41 -10.76
C ARG A 27 -4.73 9.69 -10.99
N ARG A 28 -5.59 10.06 -10.03
CA ARG A 28 -6.39 11.27 -10.17
C ARG A 28 -5.50 12.51 -10.17
N THR A 29 -4.43 12.49 -9.40
CA THR A 29 -3.50 13.62 -9.36
C THR A 29 -2.46 13.56 -10.46
N GLY A 30 -2.44 12.50 -11.24
CA GLY A 30 -1.45 12.35 -12.30
C GLY A 30 -0.08 11.92 -11.79
N ALA A 31 -0.02 11.47 -10.55
CA ALA A 31 1.27 11.11 -9.95
C ALA A 31 1.80 9.78 -10.42
N ILE A 32 0.95 8.90 -10.93
CA ILE A 32 1.42 7.61 -11.42
C ILE A 32 0.91 7.37 -12.83
N ALA A 33 1.72 6.66 -13.58
CA ALA A 33 1.32 6.22 -14.89
C ALA A 33 0.54 4.93 -14.74
N ASN A 34 -0.15 4.56 -15.81
CA ASN A 34 -0.95 3.36 -15.77
C ASN A 34 -0.10 2.21 -16.26
N ASP A 35 0.89 1.80 -15.48
CA ASP A 35 1.73 0.68 -15.85
C ASP A 35 1.94 -0.27 -14.67
N ILE A 36 2.36 -1.46 -15.00
CA ILE A 36 2.48 -2.54 -14.04
C ILE A 36 3.59 -2.29 -13.03
N ALA A 37 4.70 -1.74 -13.46
CA ALA A 37 5.83 -1.50 -12.57
C ALA A 37 5.46 -0.51 -11.47
N THR A 38 4.73 0.53 -11.83
CA THR A 38 4.28 1.51 -10.86
C THR A 38 3.29 0.89 -9.87
N ASP A 39 2.36 0.09 -10.37
CA ASP A 39 1.38 -0.56 -9.53
C ASP A 39 2.05 -1.52 -8.55
N GLU A 40 3.04 -2.28 -9.01
CA GLU A 40 3.75 -3.21 -8.15
C GLU A 40 4.52 -2.48 -7.06
N ARG A 41 5.13 -1.35 -7.39
CA ARG A 41 5.88 -0.60 -6.42
C ARG A 41 4.96 -0.09 -5.32
N LEU A 42 3.80 0.43 -5.68
CA LEU A 42 2.85 0.91 -4.72
C LEU A 42 2.37 -0.23 -3.82
N LEU A 43 2.07 -1.37 -4.42
CA LEU A 43 1.61 -2.51 -3.66
C LEU A 43 2.67 -2.99 -2.69
N GLN A 44 3.94 -3.01 -3.11
CA GLN A 44 5.01 -3.41 -2.23
C GLN A 44 5.14 -2.49 -1.02
N ILE A 45 4.96 -1.19 -1.23
CA ILE A 45 5.00 -0.25 -0.14
C ILE A 45 3.89 -0.54 0.86
N ILE A 46 2.69 -0.79 0.36
CA ILE A 46 1.54 -1.08 1.20
C ILE A 46 1.74 -2.36 2.01
N VAL A 47 2.22 -3.41 1.35
CA VAL A 47 2.43 -4.69 2.02
C VAL A 47 3.49 -4.54 3.11
N ARG A 48 4.57 -3.82 2.82
CA ARG A 48 5.61 -3.62 3.81
C ARG A 48 5.09 -2.87 5.02
N MET A 49 4.29 -1.84 4.81
CA MET A 49 3.73 -1.09 5.91
C MET A 49 2.73 -1.91 6.71
N PHE A 50 1.96 -2.75 6.03
CA PHE A 50 1.03 -3.63 6.71
C PHE A 50 1.79 -4.57 7.66
N HIS A 51 2.90 -5.12 7.19
CA HIS A 51 3.69 -6.01 8.02
C HIS A 51 4.38 -5.31 9.18
N ARG A 52 4.53 -4.00 9.08
CA ARG A 52 5.08 -3.23 10.18
C ARG A 52 4.05 -2.93 11.25
N GLY A 53 2.80 -3.27 11.01
CA GLY A 53 1.76 -3.10 12.01
C GLY A 53 0.66 -2.12 11.64
N GLU A 54 0.75 -1.46 10.49
CA GLU A 54 -0.29 -0.52 10.11
C GLU A 54 -1.43 -1.31 9.49
N ILE A 55 -2.50 -1.50 10.24
CA ILE A 55 -3.61 -2.32 9.78
C ILE A 55 -4.87 -1.52 9.46
N ASN A 56 -4.85 -0.21 9.65
CA ASN A 56 -5.99 0.62 9.30
C ASN A 56 -5.86 1.00 7.82
N LYS A 57 -6.85 0.65 7.00
CA LYS A 57 -6.70 0.82 5.56
C LYS A 57 -6.56 2.27 5.14
N LEU A 58 -7.20 3.19 5.83
CA LEU A 58 -7.07 4.60 5.47
C LEU A 58 -5.69 5.14 5.81
N LYS A 59 -5.18 4.80 6.99
CA LYS A 59 -3.84 5.22 7.36
C LYS A 59 -2.81 4.54 6.48
N LEU A 60 -3.04 3.28 6.16
CA LEU A 60 -2.13 2.53 5.31
C LEU A 60 -2.05 3.19 3.94
N ALA A 61 -3.20 3.55 3.36
CA ALA A 61 -3.22 4.20 2.07
C ALA A 61 -2.52 5.57 2.12
N ASN A 62 -2.81 6.36 3.15
CA ASN A 62 -2.21 7.69 3.26
C ASN A 62 -0.70 7.62 3.43
N LYS A 63 -0.22 6.69 4.24
CA LYS A 63 1.22 6.52 4.42
C LYS A 63 1.89 6.03 3.14
N ALA A 64 1.20 5.14 2.42
CA ALA A 64 1.74 4.62 1.18
C ALA A 64 1.83 5.72 0.13
N ILE A 65 0.84 6.58 0.06
CA ILE A 65 0.86 7.70 -0.87
C ILE A 65 2.06 8.59 -0.56
N ALA A 66 2.25 8.92 0.71
CA ALA A 66 3.35 9.79 1.11
C ALA A 66 4.69 9.17 0.77
N GLU A 67 4.83 7.88 1.05
CA GLU A 67 6.07 7.17 0.77
C GLU A 67 6.32 7.11 -0.73
N PHE A 68 5.30 6.81 -1.50
CA PHE A 68 5.43 6.70 -2.94
C PHE A 68 5.86 8.03 -3.54
N GLN A 69 5.25 9.11 -3.11
CA GLN A 69 5.56 10.43 -3.65
C GLN A 69 6.97 10.88 -3.22
N ALA A 70 7.37 10.54 -1.99
CA ALA A 70 8.70 10.89 -1.54
C ALA A 70 9.77 10.20 -2.37
N THR A 71 9.59 8.93 -2.69
CA THR A 71 10.57 8.20 -3.48
C THR A 71 10.52 8.61 -4.94
N ALA A 72 9.37 9.05 -5.43
CA ALA A 72 9.26 9.46 -6.82
C ALA A 72 9.99 10.77 -7.07
N ILE A 73 10.10 11.61 -6.04
CA ILE A 73 10.77 12.87 -6.19
C ILE A 73 12.26 12.73 -6.17
N ALA A 74 12.74 11.77 -5.44
CA ALA A 74 14.19 11.55 -5.34
C ALA A 74 14.80 11.09 -6.66
#